data_f5d09ae9d333afa99d3aae449de86f95
#
_entry.id   f5d09ae9d333afa99d3aae449de86f95
#
_cell.length_a   1.000
_cell.length_b   1.000
_cell.length_c   1.000
_cell.angle_alpha   90.00
_cell.angle_beta   90.00
_cell.angle_gamma   90.00
#
_symmetry.space_group_name_H-M   'P 1'
#
loop_
_entity.id
_entity.type
_entity.pdbx_description
1 polymer ?
#
loop_
_entity_poly.entity_id
_entity_poly.type
_entity_poly.pdbx_seq_one_letter_code
_entity_poly.pdbx_strand_id
1 'polypeptide(L)'
;MINIWDNGGGRKIFVQPRMKKELACLVIHGIGRQKPDFADGLVARVSAQLHTLGHDPEVVAWQSVYWDDILRPAQDAYLKAAYQGADLNARAVRTLLLHALGDAAGYRQLPSGRRRGGEETMSYRRIHERVRDAVRSLYREPLASRPVPFVVVAHSFGGHILSNYIWDCQRRPDKRSSSFERMNWLSGFITFGCNIPLFTFACTEVVPIRFPHPGCRRTLSAMHAG
;
A
#
# COMPACT_ATOMS: atom_id res chain seq x y z
N MET A 1 33.68 2.17 -6.40
CA MET A 1 34.20 3.55 -6.23
C MET A 1 34.35 4.16 -7.62
N ILE A 2 33.60 5.20 -7.92
CA ILE A 2 33.75 5.95 -9.17
C ILE A 2 34.41 7.27 -8.82
N ASN A 3 35.60 7.53 -9.33
CA ASN A 3 36.30 8.80 -9.15
C ASN A 3 35.88 9.74 -10.27
N ILE A 4 35.24 10.85 -9.94
CA ILE A 4 34.95 11.93 -10.89
C ILE A 4 35.91 13.08 -10.54
N TRP A 5 36.73 13.50 -11.48
CA TRP A 5 37.62 14.66 -11.33
C TRP A 5 36.86 15.92 -11.77
N ASP A 6 36.84 16.91 -10.90
CA ASP A 6 36.41 18.27 -11.27
C ASP A 6 37.66 19.11 -11.59
N ASN A 7 37.66 19.76 -12.76
CA ASN A 7 38.78 20.54 -13.29
C ASN A 7 38.95 21.94 -12.68
N GLY A 8 38.59 22.09 -11.39
CA GLY A 8 38.73 23.40 -10.76
C GLY A 8 38.65 23.35 -9.23
N GLY A 9 39.74 22.91 -8.56
CA GLY A 9 39.93 23.11 -7.12
C GLY A 9 39.47 21.98 -6.21
N GLY A 10 40.25 20.93 -6.14
CA GLY A 10 40.65 20.17 -4.95
C GLY A 10 39.62 19.57 -3.97
N ARG A 11 38.34 19.39 -4.29
CA ARG A 11 37.42 18.60 -3.44
C ARG A 11 37.08 17.26 -4.10
N LYS A 12 37.59 16.18 -3.54
CA LYS A 12 37.16 14.84 -3.90
C LYS A 12 35.73 14.64 -3.38
N ILE A 13 34.74 14.65 -4.28
CA ILE A 13 33.38 14.27 -3.93
C ILE A 13 33.35 12.73 -3.98
N PHE A 14 33.30 12.10 -2.81
CA PHE A 14 33.05 10.68 -2.69
C PHE A 14 31.55 10.43 -2.90
N VAL A 15 31.17 10.10 -4.12
CA VAL A 15 29.83 9.57 -4.38
C VAL A 15 29.86 8.09 -3.96
N GLN A 16 29.30 7.80 -2.80
CA GLN A 16 29.05 6.39 -2.46
C GLN A 16 28.10 5.80 -3.51
N PRO A 17 28.41 4.62 -4.07
CA PRO A 17 27.48 3.97 -4.98
C PRO A 17 26.17 3.74 -4.24
N ARG A 18 25.08 4.30 -4.77
CA ARG A 18 23.75 4.09 -4.20
C ARG A 18 23.49 2.59 -4.16
N MET A 19 23.33 2.03 -2.97
CA MET A 19 23.08 0.60 -2.77
C MET A 19 21.92 0.15 -3.64
N LYS A 20 22.11 -0.98 -4.32
CA LYS A 20 21.15 -1.49 -5.28
C LYS A 20 19.98 -2.12 -4.52
N LYS A 21 18.80 -1.51 -4.61
CA LYS A 21 17.58 -2.12 -4.05
C LYS A 21 17.24 -3.42 -4.79
N GLU A 22 16.96 -4.48 -4.06
CA GLU A 22 16.71 -5.83 -4.61
C GLU A 22 15.30 -6.34 -4.31
N LEU A 23 14.63 -5.75 -3.31
CA LEU A 23 13.28 -6.05 -2.91
C LEU A 23 12.50 -4.75 -2.75
N ALA A 24 11.26 -4.72 -3.21
CA ALA A 24 10.30 -3.66 -2.95
C ALA A 24 9.29 -4.11 -1.90
N CYS A 25 8.95 -3.25 -0.95
CA CYS A 25 7.95 -3.53 0.05
C CYS A 25 6.99 -2.36 0.21
N LEU A 26 5.69 -2.61 0.03
CA LEU A 26 4.62 -1.65 0.24
C LEU A 26 3.87 -2.01 1.51
N VAL A 27 3.69 -1.05 2.42
CA VAL A 27 2.98 -1.25 3.69
C VAL A 27 1.70 -0.42 3.71
N ILE A 28 0.58 -1.02 4.10
CA ILE A 28 -0.70 -0.31 4.24
C ILE A 28 -1.33 -0.58 5.60
N HIS A 29 -1.88 0.46 6.21
CA HIS A 29 -2.58 0.37 7.49
C HIS A 29 -4.05 -0.05 7.34
N GLY A 30 -4.65 -0.44 8.46
CA GLY A 30 -6.06 -0.78 8.57
C GLY A 30 -6.97 0.40 8.91
N ILE A 31 -8.16 0.06 9.43
CA ILE A 31 -9.16 0.99 9.94
C ILE A 31 -8.63 1.70 11.20
N GLY A 32 -9.14 2.88 11.45
CA GLY A 32 -8.88 3.66 12.63
C GLY A 32 -7.86 4.77 12.40
N ARG A 33 -7.74 5.64 13.42
CA ARG A 33 -6.87 6.80 13.34
C ARG A 33 -5.40 6.39 13.21
N GLN A 34 -4.78 6.79 12.13
CA GLN A 34 -3.38 6.54 11.84
C GLN A 34 -2.61 7.85 11.62
N LYS A 35 -1.30 7.76 11.64
CA LYS A 35 -0.39 8.85 11.29
C LYS A 35 0.39 8.50 10.04
N PRO A 36 0.92 9.50 9.31
CA PRO A 36 1.74 9.23 8.12
C PRO A 36 2.95 8.32 8.36
N ASP A 37 3.49 8.33 9.57
CA ASP A 37 4.65 7.55 10.03
C ASP A 37 4.28 6.15 10.59
N PHE A 38 3.05 5.68 10.39
CA PHE A 38 2.53 4.42 10.96
C PHE A 38 3.41 3.19 10.66
N ALA A 39 4.13 3.20 9.57
CA ALA A 39 4.96 2.08 9.13
C ALA A 39 6.36 2.07 9.74
N ASP A 40 6.84 3.18 10.31
CA ASP A 40 8.22 3.34 10.73
C ASP A 40 8.66 2.30 11.75
N GLY A 41 7.81 1.98 12.73
CA GLY A 41 8.08 0.95 13.73
C GLY A 41 8.20 -0.45 13.14
N LEU A 42 7.40 -0.78 12.12
CA LEU A 42 7.50 -2.05 11.40
C LEU A 42 8.80 -2.12 10.60
N VAL A 43 9.08 -1.07 9.83
CA VAL A 43 10.30 -0.96 9.00
C VAL A 43 11.55 -1.10 9.87
N ALA A 44 11.62 -0.37 10.98
CA ALA A 44 12.76 -0.44 11.90
C ALA A 44 12.98 -1.85 12.46
N ARG A 45 11.90 -2.53 12.89
CA ARG A 45 11.99 -3.89 13.44
C ARG A 45 12.42 -4.92 12.39
N VAL A 46 11.86 -4.84 11.19
CA VAL A 46 12.23 -5.75 10.10
C VAL A 46 13.66 -5.50 9.67
N SER A 47 14.09 -4.23 9.55
CA SER A 47 15.47 -3.87 9.22
C SER A 47 16.46 -4.39 10.26
N ALA A 48 16.17 -4.26 11.55
CA ALA A 48 16.99 -4.79 12.62
C ALA A 48 17.09 -6.33 12.55
N GLN A 49 15.97 -7.00 12.26
CA GLN A 49 15.95 -8.46 12.14
C GLN A 49 16.74 -8.94 10.91
N LEU A 50 16.64 -8.26 9.77
CA LEU A 50 17.45 -8.56 8.58
C LEU A 50 18.93 -8.45 8.90
N HIS A 51 19.33 -7.36 9.58
CA HIS A 51 20.73 -7.20 10.00
C HIS A 51 21.20 -8.31 10.93
N THR A 52 20.37 -8.72 11.90
CA THR A 52 20.68 -9.85 12.82
C THR A 52 20.86 -11.17 12.06
N LEU A 53 20.13 -11.35 10.95
CA LEU A 53 20.24 -12.53 10.08
C LEU A 53 21.39 -12.44 9.06
N GLY A 54 22.21 -11.39 9.11
CA GLY A 54 23.34 -11.18 8.21
C GLY A 54 22.98 -10.62 6.85
N HIS A 55 21.76 -10.09 6.70
CA HIS A 55 21.32 -9.40 5.48
C HIS A 55 21.43 -7.89 5.61
N ASP A 56 21.76 -7.21 4.52
CA ASP A 56 21.77 -5.75 4.48
C ASP A 56 20.33 -5.20 4.37
N PRO A 57 19.82 -4.46 5.38
CA PRO A 57 18.49 -3.88 5.33
C PRO A 57 18.30 -2.88 4.17
N GLU A 58 19.40 -2.28 3.69
CA GLU A 58 19.37 -1.29 2.61
C GLU A 58 18.99 -1.90 1.25
N VAL A 59 18.99 -3.22 1.09
CA VAL A 59 18.51 -3.87 -0.14
C VAL A 59 16.98 -3.76 -0.30
N VAL A 60 16.24 -3.43 0.76
CA VAL A 60 14.79 -3.26 0.71
C VAL A 60 14.42 -1.80 0.42
N ALA A 61 13.57 -1.60 -0.58
CA ALA A 61 12.92 -0.32 -0.83
C ALA A 61 11.54 -0.33 -0.16
N TRP A 62 11.33 0.55 0.80
CA TRP A 62 10.09 0.66 1.56
C TRP A 62 9.23 1.81 1.06
N GLN A 63 7.91 1.61 1.05
CA GLN A 63 6.90 2.64 0.80
C GLN A 63 5.67 2.36 1.63
N SER A 64 5.15 3.38 2.30
CA SER A 64 3.89 3.32 3.03
C SER A 64 2.73 3.91 2.23
N VAL A 65 1.53 3.36 2.44
CA VAL A 65 0.27 3.90 1.92
C VAL A 65 -0.55 4.42 3.09
N TYR A 66 -0.53 5.73 3.28
CA TYR A 66 -1.36 6.42 4.27
C TYR A 66 -2.64 6.92 3.59
N TRP A 67 -3.81 6.48 4.08
CA TRP A 67 -5.11 6.78 3.46
C TRP A 67 -6.16 7.32 4.46
N ASP A 68 -5.85 7.38 5.74
CA ASP A 68 -6.76 7.86 6.80
C ASP A 68 -7.25 9.30 6.52
N ASP A 69 -6.43 10.15 5.95
CA ASP A 69 -6.76 11.54 5.58
C ASP A 69 -7.85 11.69 4.50
N ILE A 70 -8.21 10.61 3.81
CA ILE A 70 -9.21 10.63 2.75
C ILE A 70 -10.64 10.64 3.30
N LEU A 71 -10.91 9.86 4.33
CA LEU A 71 -12.25 9.72 4.93
C LEU A 71 -12.40 10.52 6.24
N ARG A 72 -11.32 10.67 6.98
CA ARG A 72 -11.30 11.28 8.30
C ARG A 72 -11.94 12.67 8.38
N PRO A 73 -11.67 13.62 7.48
CA PRO A 73 -12.24 14.96 7.58
C PRO A 73 -13.78 14.97 7.55
N ALA A 74 -14.39 14.13 6.72
CA ALA A 74 -15.85 14.03 6.64
C ALA A 74 -16.44 13.37 7.89
N GLN A 75 -15.79 12.34 8.44
CA GLN A 75 -16.19 11.66 9.66
C GLN A 75 -16.09 12.58 10.88
N ASP A 76 -14.98 13.32 11.01
CA ASP A 76 -14.77 14.26 12.11
C ASP A 76 -15.75 15.44 12.04
N ALA A 77 -16.06 15.95 10.84
CA ALA A 77 -17.07 16.98 10.65
C ALA A 77 -18.47 16.50 11.06
N TYR A 78 -18.84 15.26 10.68
CA TYR A 78 -20.10 14.65 11.10
C TYR A 78 -20.19 14.49 12.63
N LEU A 79 -19.14 13.95 13.25
CA LEU A 79 -19.09 13.76 14.71
C LEU A 79 -19.18 15.09 15.45
N LYS A 80 -18.50 16.12 14.97
CA LYS A 80 -18.57 17.48 15.53
C LYS A 80 -20.00 18.00 15.49
N ALA A 81 -20.67 17.91 14.35
CA ALA A 81 -22.06 18.35 14.20
C ALA A 81 -23.02 17.55 15.10
N ALA A 82 -22.87 16.23 15.15
CA ALA A 82 -23.70 15.35 15.98
C ALA A 82 -23.55 15.65 17.48
N TYR A 83 -22.34 15.94 17.94
CA TYR A 83 -22.09 16.24 19.36
C TYR A 83 -22.43 17.69 19.76
N GLN A 84 -22.56 18.59 18.79
CA GLN A 84 -23.07 19.94 19.04
C GLN A 84 -24.60 19.97 19.12
N GLY A 85 -25.27 19.06 18.41
CA GLY A 85 -26.74 19.02 18.34
C GLY A 85 -27.42 18.19 19.40
N ALA A 86 -26.70 17.34 20.15
CA ALA A 86 -27.27 16.45 21.13
C ALA A 86 -26.26 16.03 22.24
N ASP A 87 -26.76 15.85 23.45
CA ASP A 87 -25.95 15.23 24.52
C ASP A 87 -25.99 13.71 24.36
N LEU A 88 -25.03 13.21 23.61
CA LEU A 88 -24.92 11.78 23.29
C LEU A 88 -24.01 11.07 24.28
N ASN A 89 -24.54 10.06 24.97
CA ASN A 89 -23.78 9.17 25.83
C ASN A 89 -22.79 8.31 25.03
N ALA A 90 -21.76 7.79 25.71
CA ALA A 90 -20.76 6.87 25.15
C ALA A 90 -19.99 7.43 23.93
N ARG A 91 -19.59 8.70 23.97
CA ARG A 91 -18.90 9.40 22.85
C ARG A 91 -17.71 8.62 22.29
N ALA A 92 -16.86 8.05 23.15
CA ALA A 92 -15.70 7.29 22.70
C ALA A 92 -16.08 6.06 21.86
N VAL A 93 -17.10 5.30 22.31
CA VAL A 93 -17.59 4.11 21.59
C VAL A 93 -18.23 4.49 20.26
N ARG A 94 -19.06 5.55 20.25
CA ARG A 94 -19.69 6.05 19.02
C ARG A 94 -18.64 6.53 18.01
N THR A 95 -17.64 7.26 18.48
CA THR A 95 -16.52 7.72 17.64
C THR A 95 -15.77 6.54 17.05
N LEU A 96 -15.44 5.53 17.86
CA LEU A 96 -14.76 4.33 17.39
C LEU A 96 -15.58 3.58 16.33
N LEU A 97 -16.87 3.35 16.62
CA LEU A 97 -17.77 2.65 15.71
C LEU A 97 -17.97 3.43 14.41
N LEU A 98 -18.15 4.76 14.48
CA LEU A 98 -18.33 5.57 13.29
C LEU A 98 -17.07 5.55 12.40
N HIS A 99 -15.89 5.65 12.98
CA HIS A 99 -14.66 5.57 12.23
C HIS A 99 -14.50 4.18 11.59
N ALA A 100 -14.68 3.10 12.36
CA ALA A 100 -14.51 1.76 11.86
C ALA A 100 -15.53 1.38 10.78
N LEU A 101 -16.81 1.63 11.02
CA LEU A 101 -17.89 1.34 10.06
C LEU A 101 -17.90 2.35 8.92
N GLY A 102 -17.56 3.61 9.18
CA GLY A 102 -17.49 4.67 8.20
C GLY A 102 -16.38 4.42 7.17
N ASP A 103 -15.21 3.93 7.60
CA ASP A 103 -14.13 3.53 6.71
C ASP A 103 -14.58 2.37 5.80
N ALA A 104 -15.19 1.33 6.37
CA ALA A 104 -15.68 0.19 5.61
C ALA A 104 -16.84 0.55 4.66
N ALA A 105 -17.77 1.40 5.12
CA ALA A 105 -18.91 1.86 4.32
C ALA A 105 -18.49 2.87 3.23
N GLY A 106 -17.51 3.72 3.52
CA GLY A 106 -16.96 4.70 2.59
C GLY A 106 -16.15 4.06 1.46
N TYR A 107 -15.53 2.92 1.74
CA TYR A 107 -14.79 2.16 0.74
C TYR A 107 -15.73 1.12 0.09
N ARG A 108 -16.56 1.55 -0.86
CA ARG A 108 -17.48 0.66 -1.58
C ARG A 108 -17.24 0.74 -3.08
N GLN A 109 -17.14 -0.44 -3.70
CA GLN A 109 -17.32 -0.58 -5.14
C GLN A 109 -18.82 -0.79 -5.39
N LEU A 110 -19.48 0.16 -6.06
CA LEU A 110 -20.88 -0.01 -6.44
C LEU A 110 -20.97 -0.99 -7.62
N PRO A 111 -21.90 -1.95 -7.60
CA PRO A 111 -22.11 -2.84 -8.73
C PRO A 111 -22.43 -2.05 -10.00
N SER A 112 -21.76 -2.37 -11.10
CA SER A 112 -21.94 -1.76 -12.42
C SER A 112 -23.27 -2.18 -13.06
N GLY A 113 -24.39 -1.91 -12.42
CA GLY A 113 -25.68 -2.36 -12.94
C GLY A 113 -26.83 -1.50 -12.47
N ARG A 114 -27.22 -0.54 -13.26
CA ARG A 114 -28.49 0.20 -13.36
C ARG A 114 -28.46 1.71 -13.19
N ARG A 115 -27.31 2.38 -13.10
CA ARG A 115 -27.26 3.82 -13.38
C ARG A 115 -26.13 4.14 -14.36
N ARG A 116 -26.38 5.02 -15.29
CA ARG A 116 -25.43 5.55 -16.26
C ARG A 116 -24.18 6.03 -15.52
N GLY A 117 -23.02 5.46 -15.81
CA GLY A 117 -21.74 5.76 -15.17
C GLY A 117 -21.68 5.15 -13.79
N GLY A 118 -21.14 3.93 -13.64
CA GLY A 118 -20.86 3.32 -12.33
C GLY A 118 -19.97 4.25 -11.52
N GLU A 119 -20.58 5.04 -10.63
CA GLU A 119 -19.85 5.85 -9.67
C GLU A 119 -19.25 4.87 -8.63
N GLU A 120 -18.00 4.50 -8.88
CA GLU A 120 -17.11 4.15 -7.78
C GLU A 120 -17.23 5.28 -6.76
N THR A 121 -17.42 4.96 -5.48
CA THR A 121 -17.45 6.02 -4.47
C THR A 121 -16.19 6.86 -4.63
N MET A 122 -16.30 8.18 -4.51
CA MET A 122 -15.14 9.09 -4.59
C MET A 122 -13.99 8.60 -3.72
N SER A 123 -14.31 8.01 -2.58
CA SER A 123 -13.36 7.48 -1.61
C SER A 123 -12.62 6.23 -2.11
N TYR A 124 -13.32 5.28 -2.75
CA TYR A 124 -12.69 4.11 -3.36
C TYR A 124 -11.64 4.54 -4.39
N ARG A 125 -12.04 5.43 -5.30
CA ARG A 125 -11.14 5.96 -6.33
C ARG A 125 -9.92 6.66 -5.72
N ARG A 126 -10.14 7.57 -4.78
CA ARG A 126 -9.05 8.33 -4.12
C ARG A 126 -8.08 7.42 -3.36
N ILE A 127 -8.59 6.38 -2.70
CA ILE A 127 -7.73 5.41 -2.01
C ILE A 127 -6.92 4.59 -3.03
N HIS A 128 -7.53 4.14 -4.13
CA HIS A 128 -6.81 3.42 -5.19
C HIS A 128 -5.80 4.32 -5.92
N GLU A 129 -6.09 5.60 -6.11
CA GLU A 129 -5.12 6.59 -6.61
C GLU A 129 -3.94 6.74 -5.65
N ARG A 130 -4.19 6.82 -4.33
CA ARG A 130 -3.14 6.88 -3.31
C ARG A 130 -2.25 5.62 -3.34
N VAL A 131 -2.82 4.42 -3.48
CA VAL A 131 -2.05 3.18 -3.64
C VAL A 131 -1.22 3.24 -4.93
N ARG A 132 -1.82 3.65 -6.04
CA ARG A 132 -1.13 3.78 -7.33
C ARG A 132 0.05 4.74 -7.26
N ASP A 133 -0.14 5.89 -6.63
CA ASP A 133 0.90 6.90 -6.49
C ASP A 133 2.05 6.40 -5.61
N ALA A 134 1.74 5.67 -4.53
CA ALA A 134 2.74 5.03 -3.69
C ALA A 134 3.56 3.97 -4.45
N VAL A 135 2.91 3.11 -5.24
CA VAL A 135 3.59 2.12 -6.09
C VAL A 135 4.46 2.81 -7.15
N ARG A 136 3.96 3.90 -7.74
CA ARG A 136 4.70 4.69 -8.73
C ARG A 136 5.92 5.37 -8.11
N SER A 137 5.78 6.00 -6.95
CA SER A 137 6.90 6.62 -6.22
C SER A 137 7.95 5.57 -5.87
N LEU A 138 7.54 4.42 -5.29
CA LEU A 138 8.42 3.30 -5.00
C LEU A 138 9.22 2.85 -6.24
N TYR A 139 8.56 2.74 -7.39
CA TYR A 139 9.20 2.32 -8.63
C TYR A 139 10.16 3.36 -9.17
N ARG A 140 9.77 4.64 -9.23
CA ARG A 140 10.54 5.69 -9.88
C ARG A 140 11.73 6.16 -9.06
N GLU A 141 11.57 6.31 -7.76
CA GLU A 141 12.57 6.94 -6.89
C GLU A 141 13.58 5.93 -6.33
N PRO A 142 13.23 5.06 -5.34
CA PRO A 142 14.24 4.18 -4.76
C PRO A 142 14.69 3.08 -5.71
N LEU A 143 13.81 2.60 -6.62
CA LEU A 143 14.15 1.56 -7.58
C LEU A 143 14.74 2.10 -8.88
N ALA A 144 14.74 3.41 -9.10
CA ALA A 144 15.19 4.06 -10.33
C ALA A 144 14.60 3.40 -11.60
N SER A 145 13.30 3.12 -11.57
CA SER A 145 12.53 2.44 -12.63
C SER A 145 13.02 1.03 -12.98
N ARG A 146 13.74 0.39 -12.08
CA ARG A 146 14.20 -1.00 -12.23
C ARG A 146 13.28 -1.92 -11.45
N PRO A 147 12.58 -2.84 -12.12
CA PRO A 147 11.68 -3.75 -11.42
C PRO A 147 12.46 -4.79 -10.62
N VAL A 148 11.97 -5.06 -9.42
CA VAL A 148 12.47 -6.07 -8.48
C VAL A 148 11.28 -6.85 -7.93
N PRO A 149 11.47 -8.01 -7.28
CA PRO A 149 10.40 -8.69 -6.54
C PRO A 149 9.68 -7.71 -5.61
N PHE A 150 8.35 -7.82 -5.57
CA PHE A 150 7.50 -6.88 -4.87
C PHE A 150 6.64 -7.60 -3.82
N VAL A 151 6.77 -7.19 -2.57
CA VAL A 151 5.98 -7.71 -1.46
C VAL A 151 5.06 -6.61 -0.95
N VAL A 152 3.82 -6.96 -0.64
CA VAL A 152 2.89 -6.08 0.05
C VAL A 152 2.63 -6.60 1.45
N VAL A 153 2.60 -5.69 2.42
CA VAL A 153 2.32 -5.97 3.84
C VAL A 153 1.11 -5.16 4.24
N ALA A 154 0.05 -5.84 4.64
CA ALA A 154 -1.24 -5.22 4.88
C ALA A 154 -1.81 -5.59 6.25
N HIS A 155 -2.21 -4.57 7.02
CA HIS A 155 -2.88 -4.75 8.29
C HIS A 155 -4.40 -4.56 8.14
N SER A 156 -5.17 -5.51 8.68
CA SER A 156 -6.62 -5.40 8.84
C SER A 156 -7.32 -5.02 7.51
N PHE A 157 -8.06 -3.94 7.45
CA PHE A 157 -8.78 -3.45 6.27
C PHE A 157 -7.87 -3.06 5.11
N GLY A 158 -6.60 -2.72 5.38
CA GLY A 158 -5.61 -2.51 4.33
C GLY A 158 -5.42 -3.74 3.44
N GLY A 159 -5.60 -4.95 4.00
CA GLY A 159 -5.63 -6.19 3.23
C GLY A 159 -6.75 -6.21 2.20
N HIS A 160 -7.96 -5.78 2.59
CA HIS A 160 -9.10 -5.68 1.67
C HIS A 160 -8.85 -4.63 0.57
N ILE A 161 -8.32 -3.46 0.92
CA ILE A 161 -7.97 -2.41 -0.04
C ILE A 161 -6.96 -2.92 -1.06
N LEU A 162 -5.84 -3.51 -0.61
CA LEU A 162 -4.81 -4.02 -1.52
C LEU A 162 -5.29 -5.22 -2.35
N SER A 163 -6.09 -6.10 -1.78
CA SER A 163 -6.71 -7.21 -2.53
C SER A 163 -7.53 -6.69 -3.71
N ASN A 164 -8.39 -5.70 -3.48
CA ASN A 164 -9.20 -5.09 -4.52
C ASN A 164 -8.33 -4.35 -5.55
N TYR A 165 -7.31 -3.60 -5.10
CA TYR A 165 -6.40 -2.90 -6.00
C TYR A 165 -5.65 -3.86 -6.93
N ILE A 166 -5.10 -4.96 -6.37
CA ILE A 166 -4.40 -5.98 -7.14
C ILE A 166 -5.37 -6.65 -8.14
N TRP A 167 -6.58 -6.97 -7.69
CA TRP A 167 -7.62 -7.56 -8.53
C TRP A 167 -8.01 -6.66 -9.71
N ASP A 168 -8.17 -5.36 -9.47
CA ASP A 168 -8.44 -4.36 -10.50
C ASP A 168 -7.27 -4.29 -11.52
N CYS A 169 -6.02 -4.27 -11.02
CA CYS A 169 -4.83 -4.29 -11.88
C CYS A 169 -4.76 -5.54 -12.76
N GLN A 170 -5.16 -6.70 -12.23
CA GLN A 170 -5.14 -7.97 -12.98
C GLN A 170 -6.27 -8.06 -14.02
N ARG A 171 -7.43 -7.47 -13.72
CA ARG A 171 -8.60 -7.53 -14.62
C ARG A 171 -8.65 -6.40 -15.66
N ARG A 172 -8.21 -5.22 -15.28
CA ARG A 172 -8.26 -4.01 -16.13
C ARG A 172 -6.90 -3.32 -16.14
N PRO A 173 -5.86 -3.98 -16.70
CA PRO A 173 -4.52 -3.42 -16.67
C PRO A 173 -4.47 -2.10 -17.47
N ASP A 174 -4.04 -1.03 -16.81
CA ASP A 174 -3.73 0.22 -17.51
C ASP A 174 -2.48 0.04 -18.37
N LYS A 175 -2.67 0.05 -19.70
CA LYS A 175 -1.58 -0.13 -20.67
C LYS A 175 -0.52 0.97 -20.63
N ARG A 176 -0.83 2.14 -20.03
CA ARG A 176 0.09 3.27 -19.88
C ARG A 176 1.03 3.11 -18.69
N SER A 177 0.66 2.27 -17.73
CA SER A 177 1.47 1.96 -16.54
C SER A 177 2.55 0.93 -16.86
N SER A 178 3.68 1.01 -16.15
CA SER A 178 4.75 0.01 -16.23
C SER A 178 4.28 -1.37 -15.74
N SER A 179 5.03 -2.41 -16.06
CA SER A 179 4.74 -3.77 -15.55
C SER A 179 4.78 -3.83 -14.02
N PHE A 180 5.63 -3.01 -13.39
CA PHE A 180 5.72 -2.91 -11.94
C PHE A 180 4.46 -2.25 -11.35
N GLU A 181 4.04 -1.11 -11.90
CA GLU A 181 2.82 -0.41 -11.48
C GLU A 181 1.55 -1.26 -11.67
N ARG A 182 1.54 -2.18 -12.65
CA ARG A 182 0.47 -3.17 -12.85
C ARG A 182 0.54 -4.37 -11.92
N MET A 183 1.38 -4.34 -10.89
CA MET A 183 1.58 -5.42 -9.92
C MET A 183 2.09 -6.74 -10.51
N ASN A 184 2.70 -6.72 -11.72
CA ASN A 184 3.21 -7.94 -12.37
C ASN A 184 4.47 -8.51 -11.68
N TRP A 185 5.06 -7.77 -10.76
CA TRP A 185 6.22 -8.17 -9.94
C TRP A 185 5.83 -8.57 -8.53
N LEU A 186 4.52 -8.65 -8.25
CA LEU A 186 4.00 -9.10 -6.97
C LEU A 186 4.43 -10.53 -6.71
N SER A 187 5.28 -10.71 -5.68
CA SER A 187 5.89 -11.97 -5.29
C SER A 187 5.38 -12.46 -3.94
N GLY A 188 4.80 -11.58 -3.13
CA GLY A 188 4.26 -11.92 -1.83
C GLY A 188 3.18 -10.95 -1.37
N PHE A 189 2.18 -11.50 -0.65
CA PHE A 189 1.12 -10.73 0.00
C PHE A 189 1.00 -11.19 1.45
N ILE A 190 1.56 -10.41 2.36
CA ILE A 190 1.55 -10.69 3.80
C ILE A 190 0.40 -9.91 4.43
N THR A 191 -0.48 -10.60 5.14
CA THR A 191 -1.60 -9.98 5.84
C THR A 191 -1.60 -10.37 7.31
N PHE A 192 -1.97 -9.44 8.18
CA PHE A 192 -2.19 -9.71 9.60
C PHE A 192 -3.43 -8.96 10.10
N GLY A 193 -4.20 -9.59 11.00
CA GLY A 193 -5.50 -9.08 11.41
C GLY A 193 -6.47 -8.91 10.22
N CYS A 194 -6.33 -9.74 9.17
CA CYS A 194 -7.03 -9.59 7.91
C CYS A 194 -8.51 -9.95 8.03
N ASN A 195 -9.39 -9.07 7.51
CA ASN A 195 -10.84 -9.21 7.53
C ASN A 195 -11.45 -9.43 6.12
N ILE A 196 -10.63 -9.76 5.12
CA ILE A 196 -11.11 -10.05 3.75
C ILE A 196 -12.29 -11.05 3.74
N PRO A 197 -12.28 -12.14 4.53
CA PRO A 197 -13.40 -13.09 4.53
C PRO A 197 -14.76 -12.47 4.84
N LEU A 198 -14.80 -11.43 5.68
CA LEU A 198 -16.06 -10.76 6.04
C LEU A 198 -16.70 -10.06 4.83
N PHE A 199 -15.90 -9.62 3.87
CA PHE A 199 -16.37 -8.93 2.67
C PHE A 199 -16.73 -9.90 1.53
N THR A 200 -16.25 -11.14 1.60
CA THR A 200 -16.58 -12.17 0.59
C THR A 200 -18.03 -12.64 0.68
N PHE A 201 -18.67 -12.52 1.85
CA PHE A 201 -20.08 -12.90 2.03
C PHE A 201 -21.06 -12.04 1.22
N ALA A 202 -20.64 -10.87 0.76
CA ALA A 202 -21.43 -10.00 -0.12
C ALA A 202 -21.27 -10.36 -1.61
N CYS A 203 -20.40 -11.30 -1.94
CA CYS A 203 -20.09 -11.69 -3.32
C CYS A 203 -20.83 -12.98 -3.67
N THR A 204 -21.43 -13.02 -4.86
CA THR A 204 -22.02 -14.25 -5.41
C THR A 204 -20.95 -15.23 -5.92
N GLU A 205 -19.79 -14.70 -6.30
CA GLU A 205 -18.62 -15.45 -6.74
C GLU A 205 -17.36 -14.81 -6.18
N VAL A 206 -16.50 -15.63 -5.58
CA VAL A 206 -15.19 -15.20 -5.07
C VAL A 206 -14.12 -15.56 -6.08
N VAL A 207 -13.53 -14.53 -6.70
CA VAL A 207 -12.44 -14.70 -7.65
C VAL A 207 -11.12 -14.31 -6.97
N PRO A 208 -10.18 -15.26 -6.77
CA PRO A 208 -8.94 -14.98 -6.09
C PRO A 208 -8.01 -14.09 -6.94
N ILE A 209 -7.23 -13.24 -6.27
CA ILE A 209 -6.06 -12.60 -6.88
C ILE A 209 -4.98 -13.66 -7.13
N ARG A 210 -4.19 -13.45 -8.18
CA ARG A 210 -3.11 -14.38 -8.56
C ARG A 210 -1.77 -13.81 -8.15
N PHE A 211 -1.05 -14.54 -7.30
CA PHE A 211 0.35 -14.24 -6.99
C PHE A 211 1.12 -15.53 -6.66
N PRO A 212 2.41 -15.61 -6.92
CA PRO A 212 3.13 -14.64 -7.74
C PRO A 212 2.41 -14.42 -9.06
N HIS A 213 2.49 -13.18 -9.58
CA HIS A 213 1.81 -12.88 -10.86
C HIS A 213 2.32 -13.85 -11.95
N PRO A 214 1.45 -14.40 -12.82
CA PRO A 214 1.87 -15.38 -13.85
C PRO A 214 3.00 -14.88 -14.76
N GLY A 215 3.17 -13.56 -14.89
CA GLY A 215 4.28 -12.94 -15.63
C GLY A 215 5.53 -12.65 -14.79
N CYS A 216 5.52 -12.93 -13.48
CA CYS A 216 6.67 -12.71 -12.62
C CYS A 216 7.69 -13.86 -12.80
N ARG A 217 8.80 -13.57 -13.48
CA ARG A 217 9.88 -14.54 -13.74
C ARG A 217 10.84 -14.73 -12.54
N ARG A 218 10.78 -13.87 -11.53
CA ARG A 218 11.60 -13.95 -10.31
C ARG A 218 10.68 -14.11 -9.11
N THR A 219 10.59 -15.32 -8.63
CA THR A 219 9.97 -15.63 -7.33
C THR A 219 10.99 -15.39 -6.22
N LEU A 220 10.54 -15.12 -4.99
CA LEU A 220 11.42 -15.00 -3.82
C LEU A 220 12.29 -16.24 -3.62
N SER A 221 11.81 -17.43 -4.02
CA SER A 221 12.54 -18.69 -3.97
C SER A 221 13.76 -18.73 -4.90
N ALA A 222 13.73 -17.98 -6.01
CA ALA A 222 14.86 -17.93 -6.93
C ALA A 222 16.01 -17.02 -6.44
N MET A 223 15.80 -16.25 -5.38
CA MET A 223 16.84 -15.41 -4.78
C MET A 223 17.76 -16.18 -3.82
N HIS A 224 17.39 -17.38 -3.42
CA HIS A 224 18.20 -18.23 -2.51
C HIS A 224 19.06 -19.27 -3.24
N ALA A 225 19.03 -19.31 -4.57
CA ALA A 225 19.76 -20.27 -5.39
C ALA A 225 20.97 -19.66 -6.13
N GLY A 226 21.45 -18.49 -5.69
CA GLY A 226 22.61 -17.82 -6.27
C GLY A 226 23.72 -17.56 -5.26
#